data_2d56e1d37f9d95b11d4ab79f51efb576
#
_entry.id   2d56e1d37f9d95b11d4ab79f51efb576
#
_cell.length_a   1.000
_cell.length_b   1.000
_cell.length_c   1.000
_cell.angle_alpha   90.00
_cell.angle_beta   90.00
_cell.angle_gamma   90.00
#
_symmetry.space_group_name_H-M   'P 1'
#
loop_
_entity.id
_entity.type
_entity.pdbx_description
1 polymer ?
#
loop_
_entity_poly.entity_id
_entity_poly.type
_entity_poly.pdbx_seq_one_letter_code
_entity_poly.pdbx_strand_id
1 'polypeptide(L)'
;MRKDEAKFITEFLSEAGTKAENNDYFGYVLLDNYAIWAVADEFDEEEGAKVAARIAVESAIEYFMLRPRFNYDVIKEMMDYANLKVKEKQEETQKYSLMHTSLLIVISNYNSILYGNIGNTRFYHIRGGYIISQSRDDTIAQLLVDEEALNISDMRFHRQRNDLLQAIGDFGKIKPNIIKK
;
A
#
# COMPACT_ATOMS: atom_id res chain seq x y z
N MET A 1 -14.69 23.66 2.15
CA MET A 1 -13.97 24.36 3.24
C MET A 1 -13.61 23.32 4.29
N ARG A 2 -12.34 23.20 4.63
CA ARG A 2 -11.87 22.42 5.77
C ARG A 2 -12.57 22.98 7.02
N LYS A 3 -13.22 22.13 7.83
CA LYS A 3 -13.68 22.56 9.15
C LYS A 3 -12.42 22.81 9.97
N ASP A 4 -12.27 23.97 10.56
CA ASP A 4 -11.06 24.41 11.29
C ASP A 4 -10.62 23.49 12.44
N GLU A 5 -11.41 22.45 12.76
CA GLU A 5 -11.20 21.53 13.85
C GLU A 5 -10.60 20.16 13.43
N ALA A 6 -10.65 19.79 12.15
CA ALA A 6 -10.14 18.48 11.69
C ALA A 6 -8.69 18.59 11.27
N LYS A 7 -7.77 18.21 12.15
CA LYS A 7 -6.32 18.14 11.87
C LYS A 7 -5.83 16.70 11.97
N PHE A 8 -4.92 16.33 11.07
CA PHE A 8 -4.15 15.11 11.22
C PHE A 8 -2.81 15.40 11.89
N ILE A 9 -2.43 14.55 12.83
CA ILE A 9 -1.07 14.43 13.31
C ILE A 9 -0.55 13.13 12.69
N THR A 10 0.56 13.22 11.98
CA THR A 10 1.20 12.05 11.35
C THR A 10 2.49 11.75 12.09
N GLU A 11 2.59 10.54 12.60
CA GLU A 11 3.80 9.99 13.19
C GLU A 11 4.15 8.69 12.47
N PHE A 12 5.42 8.34 12.43
CA PHE A 12 5.87 7.10 11.82
C PHE A 12 7.02 6.48 12.62
N LEU A 13 7.11 5.18 12.51
CA LEU A 13 8.23 4.36 12.96
C LEU A 13 8.66 3.48 11.80
N SER A 14 9.94 3.38 11.56
CA SER A 14 10.53 2.56 10.51
C SER A 14 11.72 1.80 11.08
N GLU A 15 11.66 0.47 11.06
CA GLU A 15 12.58 -0.44 11.70
C GLU A 15 12.95 -1.59 10.75
N ALA A 16 14.22 -1.94 10.66
CA ALA A 16 14.69 -3.06 9.83
C ALA A 16 14.25 -4.44 10.37
N GLY A 17 13.80 -4.50 11.63
CA GLY A 17 13.45 -5.76 12.28
C GLY A 17 14.67 -6.69 12.38
N THR A 18 14.57 -7.87 11.79
CA THR A 18 15.66 -8.87 11.73
C THR A 18 16.52 -8.77 10.47
N LYS A 19 16.16 -7.88 9.52
CA LYS A 19 16.90 -7.66 8.28
C LYS A 19 18.10 -6.74 8.50
N ALA A 20 19.08 -6.79 7.60
CA ALA A 20 20.27 -5.92 7.65
C ALA A 20 19.92 -4.46 7.32
N GLU A 21 18.95 -4.25 6.42
CA GLU A 21 18.47 -2.93 6.01
C GLU A 21 16.95 -2.90 6.00
N ASN A 22 16.39 -1.70 6.21
CA ASN A 22 14.97 -1.45 6.00
C ASN A 22 14.77 -0.86 4.60
N ASN A 23 14.00 -1.56 3.80
CA ASN A 23 13.69 -1.17 2.43
C ASN A 23 12.25 -0.71 2.25
N ASP A 24 11.47 -0.67 3.35
CA ASP A 24 10.15 -0.05 3.36
C ASP A 24 10.24 1.43 3.01
N TYR A 25 9.23 1.93 2.36
CA TYR A 25 9.14 3.35 2.06
C TYR A 25 7.74 3.89 2.38
N PHE A 26 7.69 5.13 2.87
CA PHE A 26 6.43 5.81 3.14
C PHE A 26 6.52 7.28 2.75
N GLY A 27 5.37 7.86 2.48
CA GLY A 27 5.23 9.29 2.24
C GLY A 27 3.83 9.77 2.54
N TYR A 28 3.69 11.08 2.77
CA TYR A 28 2.39 11.70 2.97
C TYR A 28 2.39 13.16 2.57
N VAL A 29 1.19 13.68 2.24
CA VAL A 29 0.97 15.11 1.99
C VAL A 29 -0.35 15.50 2.64
N LEU A 30 -0.34 16.63 3.34
CA LEU A 30 -1.53 17.25 3.94
C LEU A 30 -1.87 18.51 3.15
N LEU A 31 -3.03 18.52 2.49
CA LEU A 31 -3.59 19.66 1.75
C LEU A 31 -4.77 20.23 2.52
N ASP A 32 -5.25 21.42 2.13
CA ASP A 32 -6.39 22.07 2.77
C ASP A 32 -7.67 21.23 2.75
N ASN A 33 -7.94 20.52 1.65
CA ASN A 33 -9.16 19.73 1.47
C ASN A 33 -8.94 18.22 1.48
N TYR A 34 -7.70 17.77 1.43
CA TYR A 34 -7.34 16.36 1.32
C TYR A 34 -6.08 16.05 2.10
N ALA A 35 -5.92 14.79 2.45
CA ALA A 35 -4.66 14.24 2.92
C ALA A 35 -4.42 12.90 2.23
N ILE A 36 -3.15 12.56 1.97
CA ILE A 36 -2.73 11.28 1.42
C ILE A 36 -1.57 10.72 2.25
N TRP A 37 -1.61 9.42 2.47
CA TRP A 37 -0.51 8.61 3.00
C TRP A 37 -0.32 7.42 2.08
N ALA A 38 0.92 7.07 1.81
CA ALA A 38 1.28 5.88 1.06
C ALA A 38 2.42 5.14 1.75
N VAL A 39 2.32 3.83 1.80
CA VAL A 39 3.32 2.93 2.40
C VAL A 39 3.53 1.76 1.45
N ALA A 40 4.78 1.42 1.22
CA ALA A 40 5.19 0.27 0.44
C ALA A 40 6.22 -0.54 1.23
N ASP A 41 6.03 -1.85 1.25
CA ASP A 41 6.91 -2.83 1.87
C ASP A 41 7.56 -3.65 0.76
N GLU A 42 8.87 -3.81 0.83
CA GLU A 42 9.58 -4.65 -0.12
C GLU A 42 9.26 -6.13 0.08
N PHE A 43 9.33 -6.89 -0.99
CA PHE A 43 8.88 -8.27 -0.96
C PHE A 43 10.02 -9.29 -0.83
N ASP A 44 11.23 -8.98 -1.28
CA ASP A 44 12.39 -9.86 -1.25
C ASP A 44 13.70 -9.10 -0.99
N GLU A 45 14.76 -9.86 -0.66
CA GLU A 45 16.14 -9.35 -0.59
C GLU A 45 16.72 -9.05 -1.99
N GLU A 46 15.86 -8.92 -3.01
CA GLU A 46 16.28 -8.67 -4.38
C GLU A 46 16.83 -7.25 -4.56
N GLU A 47 17.86 -7.19 -5.36
CA GLU A 47 18.47 -5.93 -5.74
C GLU A 47 17.45 -5.06 -6.49
N GLY A 48 16.99 -3.98 -5.86
CA GLY A 48 15.97 -3.11 -6.45
C GLY A 48 14.66 -3.00 -5.65
N ALA A 49 14.41 -3.85 -4.66
CA ALA A 49 13.20 -3.82 -3.84
C ALA A 49 12.97 -2.44 -3.19
N LYS A 50 13.99 -1.87 -2.57
CA LYS A 50 13.98 -0.49 -2.04
C LYS A 50 13.67 0.57 -3.11
N VAL A 51 14.12 0.34 -4.34
CA VAL A 51 13.85 1.23 -5.48
C VAL A 51 12.38 1.12 -5.88
N ALA A 52 11.82 -0.10 -5.91
CA ALA A 52 10.41 -0.33 -6.21
C ALA A 52 9.49 0.34 -5.19
N ALA A 53 9.73 0.13 -3.88
CA ALA A 53 8.95 0.73 -2.80
C ALA A 53 8.94 2.27 -2.88
N ARG A 54 10.12 2.87 -3.09
CA ARG A 54 10.24 4.33 -3.24
C ARG A 54 9.48 4.84 -4.47
N ILE A 55 9.68 4.24 -5.65
CA ILE A 55 9.00 4.65 -6.87
C ILE A 55 7.49 4.52 -6.71
N ALA A 56 7.00 3.44 -6.12
CA ALA A 56 5.57 3.22 -5.92
C ALA A 56 4.93 4.33 -5.07
N VAL A 57 5.53 4.67 -3.93
CA VAL A 57 5.02 5.71 -3.03
C VAL A 57 5.11 7.10 -3.67
N GLU A 58 6.30 7.47 -4.20
CA GLU A 58 6.52 8.79 -4.80
C GLU A 58 5.58 9.01 -5.99
N SER A 59 5.43 8.03 -6.88
CA SER A 59 4.54 8.11 -8.04
C SER A 59 3.07 8.21 -7.66
N ALA A 60 2.62 7.46 -6.65
CA ALA A 60 1.24 7.55 -6.18
C ALA A 60 0.92 8.96 -5.63
N ILE A 61 1.84 9.53 -4.83
CA ILE A 61 1.69 10.88 -4.27
C ILE A 61 1.75 11.93 -5.39
N GLU A 62 2.70 11.82 -6.31
CA GLU A 62 2.82 12.70 -7.47
C GLU A 62 1.52 12.74 -8.29
N TYR A 63 0.98 11.57 -8.63
CA TYR A 63 -0.28 11.47 -9.36
C TYR A 63 -1.43 12.17 -8.63
N PHE A 64 -1.55 11.96 -7.32
CA PHE A 64 -2.57 12.61 -6.50
C PHE A 64 -2.41 14.13 -6.48
N MET A 65 -1.19 14.63 -6.34
CA MET A 65 -0.90 16.07 -6.29
C MET A 65 -1.26 16.82 -7.56
N LEU A 66 -1.20 16.16 -8.72
CA LEU A 66 -1.60 16.77 -10.00
C LEU A 66 -3.11 17.05 -10.06
N ARG A 67 -3.94 16.19 -9.48
CA ARG A 67 -5.41 16.30 -9.50
C ARG A 67 -6.03 15.74 -8.21
N PRO A 68 -5.91 16.42 -7.07
CA PRO A 68 -6.44 15.92 -5.81
C PRO A 68 -7.95 15.74 -5.88
N ARG A 69 -8.43 14.51 -5.59
CA ARG A 69 -9.86 14.16 -5.54
C ARG A 69 -10.11 13.00 -4.61
N PHE A 70 -11.38 12.79 -4.23
CA PHE A 70 -11.77 11.75 -3.29
C PHE A 70 -12.87 10.87 -3.92
N ASN A 71 -12.46 9.84 -4.65
CA ASN A 71 -13.33 8.82 -5.22
C ASN A 71 -12.57 7.49 -5.39
N TYR A 72 -13.29 6.42 -5.72
CA TYR A 72 -12.69 5.10 -5.91
C TYR A 72 -11.68 5.06 -7.07
N ASP A 73 -11.98 5.78 -8.15
CA ASP A 73 -11.15 5.74 -9.36
C ASP A 73 -9.75 6.31 -9.11
N VAL A 74 -9.64 7.35 -8.26
CA VAL A 74 -8.32 7.95 -7.99
C VAL A 74 -7.34 6.99 -7.31
N ILE A 75 -7.82 6.12 -6.40
CA ILE A 75 -6.94 5.10 -5.79
C ILE A 75 -6.44 4.14 -6.87
N LYS A 76 -7.36 3.67 -7.72
CA LYS A 76 -7.00 2.77 -8.82
C LYS A 76 -6.00 3.41 -9.77
N GLU A 77 -6.25 4.64 -10.19
CA GLU A 77 -5.37 5.39 -11.10
C GLU A 77 -3.99 5.64 -10.50
N MET A 78 -3.90 5.98 -9.19
CA MET A 78 -2.62 6.11 -8.49
C MET A 78 -1.84 4.80 -8.49
N MET A 79 -2.51 3.67 -8.23
CA MET A 79 -1.87 2.36 -8.23
C MET A 79 -1.46 1.92 -9.64
N ASP A 80 -2.31 2.15 -10.65
CA ASP A 80 -1.98 1.88 -12.06
C ASP A 80 -0.76 2.72 -12.48
N TYR A 81 -0.69 4.00 -12.07
CA TYR A 81 0.44 4.87 -12.37
C TYR A 81 1.72 4.44 -11.65
N ALA A 82 1.64 4.10 -10.36
CA ALA A 82 2.76 3.56 -9.61
C ALA A 82 3.30 2.26 -10.25
N ASN A 83 2.40 1.36 -10.66
CA ASN A 83 2.74 0.12 -11.34
C ASN A 83 3.45 0.40 -12.68
N LEU A 84 2.97 1.36 -13.46
CA LEU A 84 3.62 1.79 -14.70
C LEU A 84 5.05 2.28 -14.43
N LYS A 85 5.24 3.13 -13.42
CA LYS A 85 6.57 3.71 -13.09
C LYS A 85 7.57 2.66 -12.59
N VAL A 86 7.11 1.69 -11.83
CA VAL A 86 7.96 0.56 -11.42
C VAL A 86 8.36 -0.27 -12.65
N LYS A 87 7.42 -0.55 -13.56
CA LYS A 87 7.70 -1.28 -14.81
C LYS A 87 8.67 -0.53 -15.74
N GLU A 88 8.51 0.76 -15.91
CA GLU A 88 9.46 1.58 -16.66
C GLU A 88 10.89 1.40 -16.09
N LYS A 89 11.01 1.36 -14.76
CA LYS A 89 12.31 1.16 -14.11
C LYS A 89 12.86 -0.26 -14.27
N GLN A 90 12.00 -1.29 -14.30
CA GLN A 90 12.39 -2.68 -14.56
C GLN A 90 13.04 -2.83 -15.93
N GLU A 91 12.60 -2.07 -16.93
CA GLU A 91 13.11 -2.12 -18.30
C GLU A 91 14.48 -1.44 -18.47
N GLU A 92 14.90 -0.60 -17.52
CA GLU A 92 16.18 0.12 -17.64
C GLU A 92 17.40 -0.80 -17.55
N THR A 93 17.36 -1.81 -16.69
CA THR A 93 18.50 -2.74 -16.49
C THR A 93 18.03 -4.10 -15.98
N GLN A 94 18.79 -5.15 -16.31
CA GLN A 94 18.58 -6.50 -15.79
C GLN A 94 18.54 -6.55 -14.25
N LYS A 95 19.27 -5.66 -13.59
CA LYS A 95 19.32 -5.54 -12.13
C LYS A 95 17.94 -5.27 -11.50
N TYR A 96 17.07 -4.57 -12.20
CA TYR A 96 15.75 -4.17 -11.70
C TYR A 96 14.60 -5.00 -12.29
N SER A 97 14.89 -5.97 -13.15
CA SER A 97 13.88 -6.69 -13.93
C SER A 97 12.85 -7.44 -13.11
N LEU A 98 13.17 -7.81 -11.87
CA LEU A 98 12.28 -8.55 -10.97
C LEU A 98 11.79 -7.72 -9.77
N MET A 99 12.16 -6.44 -9.66
CA MET A 99 11.77 -5.64 -8.52
C MET A 99 10.25 -5.43 -8.47
N HIS A 100 9.67 -5.65 -7.32
CA HIS A 100 8.26 -5.39 -7.05
C HIS A 100 8.05 -5.04 -5.57
N THR A 101 6.86 -4.56 -5.23
CA THR A 101 6.55 -4.11 -3.87
C THR A 101 5.05 -4.19 -3.59
N SER A 102 4.66 -4.31 -2.32
CA SER A 102 3.31 -4.03 -1.88
C SER A 102 3.03 -2.51 -1.95
N LEU A 103 1.76 -2.11 -1.91
CA LEU A 103 1.40 -0.70 -1.82
C LEU A 103 0.06 -0.51 -1.10
N LEU A 104 0.07 0.28 -0.06
CA LEU A 104 -1.12 0.80 0.60
C LEU A 104 -1.21 2.31 0.37
N ILE A 105 -2.36 2.78 -0.11
CA ILE A 105 -2.67 4.20 -0.25
C ILE A 105 -3.89 4.51 0.61
N VAL A 106 -3.81 5.58 1.38
CA VAL A 106 -4.92 6.11 2.18
C VAL A 106 -5.11 7.57 1.80
N ILE A 107 -6.33 7.95 1.41
CA ILE A 107 -6.70 9.35 1.21
C ILE A 107 -7.84 9.73 2.13
N SER A 108 -7.86 11.00 2.55
CA SER A 108 -8.95 11.57 3.34
C SER A 108 -9.39 12.92 2.79
N ASN A 109 -10.69 13.17 2.89
CA ASN A 109 -11.28 14.49 2.70
C ASN A 109 -11.67 15.12 4.04
N TYR A 110 -11.04 14.72 5.14
CA TYR A 110 -11.27 15.11 6.54
C TYR A 110 -12.60 14.68 7.14
N ASN A 111 -13.53 14.13 6.35
CA ASN A 111 -14.81 13.57 6.84
C ASN A 111 -14.86 12.06 6.69
N SER A 112 -14.15 11.55 5.73
CA SER A 112 -14.11 10.12 5.36
C SER A 112 -12.70 9.73 4.96
N ILE A 113 -12.43 8.44 5.02
CA ILE A 113 -11.20 7.81 4.56
C ILE A 113 -11.54 6.86 3.42
N LEU A 114 -10.73 6.87 2.39
CA LEU A 114 -10.71 5.90 1.31
C LEU A 114 -9.32 5.30 1.25
N TYR A 115 -9.23 3.98 1.29
CA TYR A 115 -7.94 3.31 1.14
C TYR A 115 -8.01 2.21 0.09
N GLY A 116 -6.85 1.89 -0.47
CA GLY A 116 -6.66 0.74 -1.33
C GLY A 116 -5.33 0.08 -1.04
N ASN A 117 -5.27 -1.25 -1.16
CA ASN A 117 -4.05 -2.00 -0.99
C ASN A 117 -3.85 -3.07 -2.07
N ILE A 118 -2.59 -3.34 -2.33
CA ILE A 118 -2.04 -4.46 -3.09
C ILE A 118 -0.95 -5.08 -2.23
N GLY A 119 -0.99 -6.41 -2.04
CA GLY A 119 -0.06 -7.12 -1.17
C GLY A 119 -0.51 -7.16 0.28
N ASN A 120 0.45 -7.24 1.20
CA ASN A 120 0.22 -7.51 2.62
C ASN A 120 0.44 -6.31 3.56
N THR A 121 0.66 -5.13 3.03
CA THR A 121 0.69 -3.88 3.83
C THR A 121 -0.70 -3.56 4.34
N ARG A 122 -0.84 -3.34 5.66
CA ARG A 122 -2.14 -3.26 6.32
C ARG A 122 -2.53 -1.87 6.78
N PHE A 123 -3.81 -1.56 6.61
CA PHE A 123 -4.49 -0.43 7.23
C PHE A 123 -5.31 -0.88 8.43
N TYR A 124 -5.17 -0.18 9.56
CA TYR A 124 -5.99 -0.39 10.75
C TYR A 124 -6.73 0.90 11.10
N HIS A 125 -8.06 0.80 11.25
CA HIS A 125 -8.88 1.86 11.82
C HIS A 125 -9.13 1.56 13.29
N ILE A 126 -8.60 2.42 14.16
CA ILE A 126 -8.72 2.30 15.61
C ILE A 126 -9.53 3.48 16.15
N ARG A 127 -10.49 3.21 17.04
CA ARG A 127 -11.27 4.22 17.72
C ARG A 127 -11.55 3.79 19.17
N GLY A 128 -11.33 4.71 20.12
CA GLY A 128 -11.53 4.40 21.54
C GLY A 128 -10.68 3.22 22.06
N GLY A 129 -9.50 2.99 21.49
CA GLY A 129 -8.60 1.88 21.85
C GLY A 129 -8.94 0.54 21.19
N TYR A 130 -9.97 0.45 20.34
CA TYR A 130 -10.38 -0.77 19.68
C TYR A 130 -10.15 -0.72 18.18
N ILE A 131 -9.74 -1.85 17.59
CA ILE A 131 -9.67 -2.02 16.13
C ILE A 131 -11.11 -2.12 15.61
N ILE A 132 -11.55 -1.10 14.90
CA ILE A 132 -12.89 -1.05 14.27
C ILE A 132 -12.88 -1.78 12.94
N SER A 133 -11.77 -1.71 12.21
CA SER A 133 -11.58 -2.46 10.97
C SER A 133 -10.10 -2.52 10.60
N GLN A 134 -9.75 -3.51 9.80
CA GLN A 134 -8.45 -3.63 9.15
C GLN A 134 -8.63 -3.97 7.67
N SER A 135 -7.61 -3.69 6.87
CA SER A 135 -7.56 -4.18 5.49
C SER A 135 -7.33 -5.70 5.46
N ARG A 136 -7.67 -6.32 4.34
CA ARG A 136 -7.34 -7.73 4.08
C ARG A 136 -6.01 -7.78 3.33
N ASP A 137 -5.22 -8.78 3.66
CA ASP A 137 -4.00 -9.07 2.91
C ASP A 137 -4.36 -9.64 1.53
N ASP A 138 -3.53 -9.35 0.56
CA ASP A 138 -3.64 -9.90 -0.78
C ASP A 138 -2.60 -11.01 -0.96
N THR A 139 -2.77 -12.10 -0.16
CA THR A 139 -1.85 -13.22 -0.05
C THR A 139 -2.53 -14.55 -0.31
N ILE A 140 -1.73 -15.58 -0.64
CA ILE A 140 -2.23 -16.96 -0.78
C ILE A 140 -2.89 -17.44 0.51
N ALA A 141 -2.29 -17.18 1.66
CA ALA A 141 -2.88 -17.60 2.94
C ALA A 141 -4.22 -16.93 3.21
N GLN A 142 -4.39 -15.65 2.84
CA GLN A 142 -5.67 -14.97 2.97
C GLN A 142 -6.71 -15.54 1.99
N LEU A 143 -6.31 -15.88 0.77
CA LEU A 143 -7.19 -16.54 -0.20
C LEU A 143 -7.70 -17.88 0.35
N LEU A 144 -6.84 -18.69 0.96
CA LEU A 144 -7.23 -19.95 1.58
C LEU A 144 -8.22 -19.76 2.75
N VAL A 145 -8.10 -18.66 3.52
CA VAL A 145 -9.09 -18.30 4.53
C VAL A 145 -10.42 -17.93 3.90
N ASP A 146 -10.41 -17.18 2.80
CA ASP A 146 -11.61 -16.76 2.07
C ASP A 146 -12.37 -17.94 1.46
N GLU A 147 -11.64 -18.97 1.04
CA GLU A 147 -12.17 -20.21 0.50
C GLU A 147 -12.51 -21.25 1.61
N GLU A 148 -12.44 -20.84 2.87
CA GLU A 148 -12.69 -21.71 4.04
C GLU A 148 -11.74 -22.94 4.13
N ALA A 149 -10.62 -22.91 3.37
CA ALA A 149 -9.60 -23.95 3.38
C ALA A 149 -8.57 -23.77 4.50
N LEU A 150 -8.54 -22.62 5.17
CA LEU A 150 -7.65 -22.30 6.28
C LEU A 150 -8.41 -21.49 7.34
N ASN A 151 -8.24 -21.81 8.64
CA ASN A 151 -8.78 -20.97 9.70
C ASN A 151 -8.00 -19.66 9.82
N ILE A 152 -8.69 -18.56 10.10
CA ILE A 152 -8.08 -17.25 10.29
C ILE A 152 -7.02 -17.24 11.42
N SER A 153 -7.22 -18.02 12.47
CA SER A 153 -6.26 -18.20 13.58
C SER A 153 -4.92 -18.79 13.13
N ASP A 154 -4.95 -19.61 12.08
CA ASP A 154 -3.80 -20.36 11.60
C ASP A 154 -3.05 -19.61 10.48
N MET A 155 -3.68 -18.59 9.89
CA MET A 155 -3.12 -17.82 8.79
C MET A 155 -1.72 -17.28 9.07
N ARG A 156 -1.50 -16.76 10.29
CA ARG A 156 -0.19 -16.17 10.69
C ARG A 156 0.96 -17.18 10.74
N PHE A 157 0.65 -18.47 10.84
CA PHE A 157 1.63 -19.56 10.89
C PHE A 157 1.75 -20.29 9.56
N HIS A 158 0.88 -19.97 8.59
CA HIS A 158 0.89 -20.62 7.29
C HIS A 158 2.18 -20.29 6.52
N ARG A 159 2.76 -21.27 5.83
CA ARG A 159 4.01 -21.11 5.10
C ARG A 159 3.93 -20.04 4.00
N GLN A 160 2.76 -19.87 3.39
CA GLN A 160 2.49 -18.93 2.30
C GLN A 160 1.80 -17.64 2.79
N ARG A 161 1.98 -17.27 4.07
CA ARG A 161 1.37 -16.06 4.62
C ARG A 161 1.90 -14.76 4.00
N ASN A 162 3.10 -14.82 3.43
CA ASN A 162 3.74 -13.70 2.76
C ASN A 162 3.74 -13.83 1.23
N ASP A 163 3.27 -14.96 0.65
CA ASP A 163 3.21 -15.14 -0.79
C ASP A 163 2.07 -14.26 -1.34
N LEU A 164 2.41 -13.20 -2.08
CA LEU A 164 1.44 -12.26 -2.63
C LEU A 164 0.69 -12.86 -3.81
N LEU A 165 -0.58 -12.48 -3.95
CA LEU A 165 -1.39 -12.79 -5.15
C LEU A 165 -1.10 -11.82 -6.29
N GLN A 166 -0.71 -10.58 -5.95
CA GLN A 166 -0.29 -9.55 -6.90
C GLN A 166 0.59 -8.51 -6.19
N ALA A 167 1.43 -7.84 -6.94
CA ALA A 167 2.33 -6.78 -6.47
C ALA A 167 2.39 -5.62 -7.47
N ILE A 168 2.87 -4.46 -7.03
CA ILE A 168 3.26 -3.35 -7.89
C ILE A 168 4.58 -3.74 -8.59
N GLY A 169 4.59 -3.71 -9.91
CA GLY A 169 5.68 -4.24 -10.74
C GLY A 169 5.31 -5.52 -11.49
N ASP A 170 4.22 -6.18 -11.14
CA ASP A 170 3.75 -7.38 -11.83
C ASP A 170 3.34 -7.11 -13.30
N PHE A 171 3.55 -8.09 -14.18
CA PHE A 171 3.28 -7.96 -15.61
C PHE A 171 1.78 -7.85 -15.95
N GLY A 172 0.88 -8.27 -15.08
CA GLY A 172 -0.55 -8.27 -15.31
C GLY A 172 -1.23 -6.93 -15.04
N LYS A 173 -2.56 -6.95 -15.14
CA LYS A 173 -3.42 -5.86 -14.67
C LYS A 173 -3.64 -6.04 -13.18
N ILE A 174 -3.26 -5.05 -12.40
CA ILE A 174 -3.51 -5.05 -10.96
C ILE A 174 -4.97 -4.75 -10.62
N LYS A 175 -5.45 -5.32 -9.52
CA LYS A 175 -6.82 -5.18 -9.02
C LYS A 175 -6.80 -4.84 -7.53
N PRO A 176 -6.62 -3.56 -7.17
CA PRO A 176 -6.53 -3.17 -5.77
C PRO A 176 -7.85 -3.41 -5.02
N ASN A 177 -7.74 -3.80 -3.75
CA ASN A 177 -8.86 -3.79 -2.81
C ASN A 177 -9.11 -2.35 -2.35
N ILE A 178 -10.24 -1.74 -2.72
CA ILE A 178 -10.55 -0.34 -2.41
C ILE A 178 -11.76 -0.26 -1.49
N ILE A 179 -11.62 0.39 -0.34
CA ILE A 179 -12.65 0.50 0.69
C ILE A 179 -12.77 1.94 1.18
N LYS A 180 -14.03 2.38 1.36
CA LYS A 180 -14.39 3.67 1.99
C LYS A 180 -14.84 3.45 3.44
N LYS A 181 -14.38 4.32 4.33
CA LYS A 181 -14.76 4.39 5.76
C LYS A 181 -15.21 5.80 6.16
#